data_3112749fb36bcfadb7c24baf45bed559
#
_entry.id   3112749fb36bcfadb7c24baf45bed559
#
_cell.length_a   1.000
_cell.length_b   1.000
_cell.length_c   1.000
_cell.angle_alpha   90.00
_cell.angle_beta   90.00
_cell.angle_gamma   90.00
#
_symmetry.space_group_name_H-M   'P 1'
#
loop_
_entity.id
_entity.type
_entity.pdbx_description
1 polymer ?
#
loop_
_entity_poly.entity_id
_entity_poly.type
_entity_poly.pdbx_seq_one_letter_code
_entity_poly.pdbx_strand_id
1 'polypeptide(L)'
;MTILPSPVSRLSISSRVAILLAFQVLIGPSAHSQAAPPPSQLTKEQIVQRIDQAVQQRTDGISGYTVQEQYDLYRNSDPTPAAQETIKTTYTRAVGKDYTPIAQSGSSLLRSTVIDHVLAGEKELNLAANREGTLITSKNYEITPQPGTAEVNGRQCVLVTLKPLRKSPHLFNGKMWVDSTDFTIVRLQGTPSQSPSVFAGQATVARDYAKVDGFAMATHAEAHSHTFLFGETTLKIDYTNYKIDRDPTASH
;
A
#
# COMPACT_ATOMS: atom_id res chain seq x y z
N MET A 1 -54.10 -78.09 31.04
CA MET A 1 -54.20 -79.35 30.20
C MET A 1 -52.98 -79.23 29.26
N THR A 2 -51.87 -79.88 29.66
CA THR A 2 -51.27 -80.95 28.92
C THR A 2 -50.55 -80.45 27.65
N ILE A 3 -49.30 -80.57 27.38
CA ILE A 3 -48.15 -81.42 27.69
C ILE A 3 -47.00 -80.86 26.90
N LEU A 4 -45.82 -80.84 27.48
CA LEU A 4 -44.49 -80.88 26.84
C LEU A 4 -44.38 -82.14 25.92
N PRO A 5 -43.36 -82.29 25.08
CA PRO A 5 -41.95 -82.18 25.39
C PRO A 5 -41.00 -81.70 24.23
N SER A 6 -39.79 -81.43 24.61
CA SER A 6 -38.56 -81.49 23.82
C SER A 6 -38.27 -82.89 23.27
N PRO A 7 -37.28 -83.16 22.38
CA PRO A 7 -35.84 -82.89 22.68
C PRO A 7 -34.87 -82.74 21.47
N VAL A 8 -33.65 -82.20 21.83
CA VAL A 8 -32.28 -82.66 21.46
C VAL A 8 -31.87 -82.92 20.01
N SER A 9 -30.90 -82.34 19.50
CA SER A 9 -29.53 -82.84 19.23
C SER A 9 -28.70 -81.95 18.31
N ARG A 10 -27.63 -81.49 18.79
CA ARG A 10 -26.20 -81.81 18.54
C ARG A 10 -25.59 -81.37 17.20
N LEU A 11 -24.41 -80.77 17.50
CA LEU A 11 -23.14 -80.82 16.78
C LEU A 11 -23.07 -79.94 15.53
N SER A 12 -22.20 -79.03 15.55
CA SER A 12 -20.71 -79.04 15.57
C SER A 12 -20.14 -78.37 14.36
N ILE A 13 -19.03 -77.74 14.57
CA ILE A 13 -17.91 -77.44 13.69
C ILE A 13 -17.78 -75.95 13.24
N SER A 14 -16.90 -75.32 13.99
CA SER A 14 -15.82 -74.44 13.62
C SER A 14 -15.76 -73.98 12.13
N SER A 15 -15.85 -72.67 11.97
CA SER A 15 -14.96 -72.03 10.99
C SER A 15 -14.72 -70.61 11.42
N ARG A 16 -13.53 -70.34 11.93
CA ARG A 16 -13.00 -69.01 12.22
C ARG A 16 -12.70 -68.38 10.87
N VAL A 17 -13.52 -67.43 10.40
CA VAL A 17 -13.17 -66.55 9.33
C VAL A 17 -12.65 -65.25 10.00
N ALA A 18 -11.34 -65.12 10.03
CA ALA A 18 -10.66 -63.89 10.41
C ALA A 18 -10.89 -62.85 9.28
N ILE A 19 -11.76 -61.86 9.52
CA ILE A 19 -11.87 -60.70 8.68
C ILE A 19 -10.73 -59.79 8.99
N LEU A 20 -9.65 -59.83 8.20
CA LEU A 20 -8.60 -58.85 8.12
C LEU A 20 -9.16 -57.56 7.55
N LEU A 21 -9.57 -56.63 8.42
CA LEU A 21 -9.84 -55.23 8.05
C LEU A 21 -8.49 -54.58 7.66
N ALA A 22 -8.17 -54.57 6.41
CA ALA A 22 -7.09 -53.76 5.87
C ALA A 22 -7.48 -52.31 5.99
N PHE A 23 -6.96 -51.60 7.00
CA PHE A 23 -7.00 -50.16 7.14
C PHE A 23 -6.06 -49.58 6.07
N GLN A 24 -6.59 -49.27 4.90
CA GLN A 24 -5.87 -48.44 3.91
C GLN A 24 -5.82 -47.01 4.45
N VAL A 25 -4.70 -46.64 5.07
CA VAL A 25 -4.36 -45.26 5.35
C VAL A 25 -4.12 -44.60 4.00
N LEU A 26 -5.11 -43.87 3.52
CA LEU A 26 -4.98 -42.91 2.42
C LEU A 26 -4.09 -41.78 2.91
N ILE A 27 -2.77 -41.90 2.72
CA ILE A 27 -1.84 -40.79 2.82
C ILE A 27 -2.11 -39.90 1.60
N GLY A 28 -3.06 -38.96 1.76
CA GLY A 28 -3.22 -37.88 0.80
C GLY A 28 -1.92 -37.07 0.73
N PRO A 29 -1.54 -36.56 -0.46
CA PRO A 29 -0.38 -35.71 -0.58
C PRO A 29 -0.63 -34.47 0.30
N SER A 30 0.16 -34.34 1.36
CA SER A 30 0.21 -33.12 2.17
C SER A 30 0.65 -31.99 1.23
N ALA A 31 -0.29 -31.13 0.87
CA ALA A 31 0.04 -29.89 0.18
C ALA A 31 0.91 -29.06 1.14
N HIS A 32 2.22 -29.18 0.98
CA HIS A 32 3.16 -28.28 1.64
C HIS A 32 2.89 -26.89 1.07
N SER A 33 2.24 -26.04 1.85
CA SER A 33 2.22 -24.61 1.60
C SER A 33 3.66 -24.14 1.65
N GLN A 34 4.32 -24.05 0.48
CA GLN A 34 5.65 -23.48 0.39
C GLN A 34 5.55 -22.02 0.79
N ALA A 35 6.16 -21.67 1.91
CA ALA A 35 6.34 -20.27 2.28
C ALA A 35 7.03 -19.54 1.11
N ALA A 36 6.58 -18.33 0.81
CA ALA A 36 7.18 -17.52 -0.24
C ALA A 36 8.69 -17.37 0.03
N PRO A 37 9.54 -17.47 -0.99
CA PRO A 37 10.99 -17.35 -0.82
C PRO A 37 11.32 -15.97 -0.25
N PRO A 38 12.33 -15.87 0.65
CA PRO A 38 12.78 -14.60 1.20
C PRO A 38 13.29 -13.67 0.08
N PRO A 39 13.19 -12.32 0.25
CA PRO A 39 13.58 -11.35 -0.78
C PRO A 39 15.00 -11.51 -1.30
N SER A 40 15.92 -11.98 -0.45
CA SER A 40 17.33 -12.27 -0.82
C SER A 40 17.50 -13.37 -1.87
N GLN A 41 16.47 -14.17 -2.13
CA GLN A 41 16.46 -15.25 -3.13
C GLN A 41 15.69 -14.87 -4.39
N LEU A 42 15.05 -13.69 -4.43
CA LEU A 42 14.30 -13.25 -5.59
C LEU A 42 15.21 -12.56 -6.61
N THR A 43 14.93 -12.79 -7.89
CA THR A 43 15.59 -12.02 -8.97
C THR A 43 15.04 -10.59 -9.00
N LYS A 44 15.76 -9.70 -9.69
CA LYS A 44 15.29 -8.31 -9.92
C LYS A 44 13.89 -8.28 -10.52
N GLU A 45 13.65 -9.10 -11.53
CA GLU A 45 12.38 -9.19 -12.25
C GLU A 45 11.25 -9.64 -11.34
N GLN A 46 11.52 -10.61 -10.46
CA GLN A 46 10.53 -11.10 -9.49
C GLN A 46 10.19 -10.02 -8.45
N ILE A 47 11.15 -9.25 -7.96
CA ILE A 47 10.93 -8.13 -7.05
C ILE A 47 10.05 -7.07 -7.74
N VAL A 48 10.40 -6.67 -8.96
CA VAL A 48 9.63 -5.69 -9.73
C VAL A 48 8.20 -6.17 -9.97
N GLN A 49 8.02 -7.43 -10.36
CA GLN A 49 6.70 -8.02 -10.57
C GLN A 49 5.85 -7.99 -9.29
N ARG A 50 6.43 -8.29 -8.12
CA ARG A 50 5.71 -8.24 -6.84
C ARG A 50 5.32 -6.81 -6.44
N ILE A 51 6.18 -5.84 -6.71
CA ILE A 51 5.87 -4.42 -6.53
C ILE A 51 4.68 -4.02 -7.42
N ASP A 52 4.72 -4.38 -8.70
CA ASP A 52 3.62 -4.09 -9.63
C ASP A 52 2.31 -4.73 -9.17
N GLN A 53 2.36 -5.98 -8.70
CA GLN A 53 1.20 -6.68 -8.14
C GLN A 53 0.65 -6.00 -6.89
N ALA A 54 1.50 -5.59 -5.95
CA ALA A 54 1.09 -4.90 -4.73
C ALA A 54 0.43 -3.53 -5.04
N VAL A 55 0.97 -2.78 -6.00
CA VAL A 55 0.37 -1.52 -6.46
C VAL A 55 -0.98 -1.77 -7.12
N GLN A 56 -1.09 -2.81 -7.97
CA GLN A 56 -2.33 -3.15 -8.65
C GLN A 56 -3.40 -3.62 -7.66
N GLN A 57 -3.05 -4.51 -6.72
CA GLN A 57 -3.97 -4.99 -5.67
C GLN A 57 -4.54 -3.83 -4.84
N ARG A 58 -3.71 -2.85 -4.47
CA ARG A 58 -4.18 -1.63 -3.80
C ARG A 58 -5.14 -0.83 -4.68
N THR A 59 -4.79 -0.65 -5.95
CA THR A 59 -5.58 0.14 -6.90
C THR A 59 -6.94 -0.51 -7.17
N ASP A 60 -6.98 -1.83 -7.32
CA ASP A 60 -8.21 -2.58 -7.60
C ASP A 60 -9.03 -2.82 -6.32
N GLY A 61 -8.36 -2.98 -5.18
CA GLY A 61 -9.01 -3.27 -3.90
C GLY A 61 -9.73 -2.08 -3.26
N ILE A 62 -9.41 -0.84 -3.67
CA ILE A 62 -10.00 0.38 -3.09
C ILE A 62 -10.95 1.03 -4.11
N SER A 63 -12.25 1.03 -3.83
CA SER A 63 -13.24 1.78 -4.63
C SER A 63 -13.35 3.25 -4.18
N GLY A 64 -13.10 3.53 -2.91
CA GLY A 64 -13.10 4.86 -2.33
C GLY A 64 -12.48 4.91 -0.94
N TYR A 65 -12.26 6.11 -0.43
CA TYR A 65 -11.92 6.34 0.97
C TYR A 65 -12.21 7.78 1.38
N THR A 66 -12.34 7.99 2.69
CA THR A 66 -12.24 9.32 3.31
C THR A 66 -11.05 9.34 4.25
N VAL A 67 -10.42 10.51 4.39
CA VAL A 67 -9.29 10.75 5.30
C VAL A 67 -9.32 12.20 5.78
N GLN A 68 -8.83 12.45 6.97
CA GLN A 68 -8.54 13.80 7.44
C GLN A 68 -7.04 14.06 7.26
N GLU A 69 -6.72 15.15 6.58
CA GLU A 69 -5.37 15.60 6.28
C GLU A 69 -5.11 16.90 7.03
N GLN A 70 -4.00 16.95 7.80
CA GLN A 70 -3.52 18.16 8.47
C GLN A 70 -2.30 18.67 7.72
N TYR A 71 -2.39 19.89 7.21
CA TYR A 71 -1.33 20.58 6.49
C TYR A 71 -0.71 21.64 7.41
N ASP A 72 0.59 21.54 7.66
CA ASP A 72 1.38 22.49 8.43
C ASP A 72 2.53 23.04 7.58
N LEU A 73 2.49 24.33 7.27
CA LEU A 73 3.50 24.99 6.45
C LEU A 73 4.42 25.85 7.31
N TYR A 74 5.68 25.50 7.33
CA TYR A 74 6.75 26.20 8.05
C TYR A 74 7.61 27.02 7.10
N ARG A 75 8.24 28.09 7.61
CA ARG A 75 9.18 28.95 6.87
C ARG A 75 10.47 29.13 7.64
N ASN A 76 11.60 29.11 6.92
CA ASN A 76 12.93 29.47 7.43
C ASN A 76 13.27 28.81 8.77
N SER A 77 12.93 27.53 8.94
CA SER A 77 13.16 26.76 10.17
C SER A 77 12.45 27.29 11.43
N ASP A 78 11.44 28.18 11.28
CA ASP A 78 10.59 28.57 12.40
C ASP A 78 9.86 27.33 12.95
N PRO A 79 9.87 27.06 14.26
CA PRO A 79 9.16 25.93 14.86
C PRO A 79 7.64 26.08 14.82
N THR A 80 7.12 27.28 14.59
CA THR A 80 5.69 27.59 14.51
C THR A 80 5.22 27.57 13.05
N PRO A 81 4.15 26.83 12.71
CA PRO A 81 3.61 26.87 11.36
C PRO A 81 3.15 28.27 10.97
N ALA A 82 3.62 28.77 9.83
CA ALA A 82 3.20 30.04 9.26
C ALA A 82 1.79 29.99 8.66
N ALA A 83 1.35 28.79 8.25
CA ALA A 83 -0.01 28.52 7.79
C ALA A 83 -0.39 27.07 8.10
N GLN A 84 -1.66 26.84 8.41
CA GLN A 84 -2.20 25.52 8.70
C GLN A 84 -3.56 25.34 8.03
N GLU A 85 -3.86 24.10 7.64
CA GLU A 85 -5.17 23.75 7.13
C GLU A 85 -5.50 22.28 7.45
N THR A 86 -6.71 22.05 7.97
CA THR A 86 -7.27 20.72 8.16
C THR A 86 -8.32 20.47 7.09
N ILE A 87 -8.20 19.38 6.37
CA ILE A 87 -9.03 19.05 5.21
C ILE A 87 -9.61 17.66 5.38
N LYS A 88 -10.90 17.50 5.05
CA LYS A 88 -11.49 16.20 4.78
C LYS A 88 -11.32 15.91 3.29
N THR A 89 -10.55 14.88 2.98
CA THR A 89 -10.41 14.36 1.61
C THR A 89 -11.37 13.21 1.40
N THR A 90 -12.08 13.24 0.28
CA THR A 90 -12.90 12.13 -0.22
C THR A 90 -12.35 11.69 -1.56
N TYR A 91 -12.05 10.41 -1.68
CA TYR A 91 -11.60 9.80 -2.93
C TYR A 91 -12.62 8.77 -3.40
N THR A 92 -12.92 8.79 -4.68
CA THR A 92 -13.61 7.70 -5.37
C THR A 92 -12.85 7.32 -6.62
N ARG A 93 -12.79 6.03 -6.94
CA ARG A 93 -12.07 5.55 -8.12
C ARG A 93 -12.60 6.16 -9.44
N ALA A 94 -13.89 6.40 -9.51
CA ALA A 94 -14.53 6.93 -10.72
C ALA A 94 -14.18 8.39 -10.98
N VAL A 95 -14.06 9.21 -9.92
CA VAL A 95 -13.92 10.68 -10.05
C VAL A 95 -12.52 11.17 -9.69
N GLY A 96 -11.91 10.61 -8.65
CA GLY A 96 -10.66 11.09 -8.05
C GLY A 96 -10.87 11.68 -6.66
N LYS A 97 -10.01 12.62 -6.27
CA LYS A 97 -10.05 13.29 -4.97
C LYS A 97 -10.90 14.56 -4.99
N ASP A 98 -11.62 14.78 -3.90
CA ASP A 98 -12.28 16.03 -3.58
C ASP A 98 -11.95 16.47 -2.14
N TYR A 99 -11.89 17.79 -1.91
CA TYR A 99 -11.36 18.38 -0.70
C TYR A 99 -12.40 19.32 -0.05
N THR A 100 -12.62 19.13 1.24
CA THR A 100 -13.50 19.99 2.06
C THR A 100 -12.70 20.55 3.22
N PRO A 101 -12.38 21.84 3.24
CA PRO A 101 -11.72 22.49 4.38
C PRO A 101 -12.56 22.36 5.65
N ILE A 102 -11.90 22.00 6.77
CA ILE A 102 -12.50 21.90 8.10
C ILE A 102 -12.08 23.09 8.97
N ALA A 103 -10.77 23.39 8.96
CA ALA A 103 -10.20 24.46 9.76
C ALA A 103 -9.00 25.08 9.04
N GLN A 104 -8.80 26.37 9.26
CA GLN A 104 -7.69 27.14 8.67
C GLN A 104 -7.14 28.13 9.67
N SER A 105 -5.81 28.32 9.70
CA SER A 105 -5.14 29.33 10.52
C SER A 105 -3.87 29.86 9.85
N GLY A 106 -3.30 30.93 10.39
CA GLY A 106 -2.09 31.57 9.89
C GLY A 106 -2.30 32.30 8.55
N SER A 107 -1.26 32.41 7.74
CA SER A 107 -1.23 33.23 6.52
C SER A 107 -2.14 32.66 5.41
N SER A 108 -3.15 33.42 5.00
CA SER A 108 -4.02 33.08 3.86
C SER A 108 -3.26 33.07 2.53
N LEU A 109 -2.28 33.98 2.37
CA LEU A 109 -1.45 34.02 1.16
C LEU A 109 -0.63 32.73 1.00
N LEU A 110 -0.03 32.24 2.10
CA LEU A 110 0.75 30.99 2.05
C LEU A 110 -0.15 29.79 1.81
N ARG A 111 -1.35 29.74 2.39
CA ARG A 111 -2.32 28.68 2.09
C ARG A 111 -2.65 28.66 0.59
N SER A 112 -3.11 29.77 0.05
CA SER A 112 -3.50 29.85 -1.37
C SER A 112 -2.34 29.59 -2.35
N THR A 113 -1.12 29.97 -1.98
CA THR A 113 0.04 29.83 -2.87
C THR A 113 0.69 28.44 -2.77
N VAL A 114 0.68 27.80 -1.61
CA VAL A 114 1.37 26.51 -1.40
C VAL A 114 0.36 25.37 -1.24
N ILE A 115 -0.52 25.44 -0.24
CA ILE A 115 -1.41 24.31 0.09
C ILE A 115 -2.41 24.08 -1.06
N ASP A 116 -3.08 25.10 -1.55
CA ASP A 116 -4.04 24.98 -2.66
C ASP A 116 -3.37 24.45 -3.94
N HIS A 117 -2.11 24.83 -4.21
CA HIS A 117 -1.35 24.27 -5.34
C HIS A 117 -1.05 22.78 -5.17
N VAL A 118 -0.69 22.33 -3.97
CA VAL A 118 -0.48 20.91 -3.66
C VAL A 118 -1.79 20.14 -3.83
N LEU A 119 -2.90 20.66 -3.31
CA LEU A 119 -4.22 20.05 -3.45
C LEU A 119 -4.67 19.95 -4.92
N ALA A 120 -4.45 21.01 -5.69
CA ALA A 120 -4.76 21.01 -7.12
C ALA A 120 -3.95 19.95 -7.88
N GLY A 121 -2.64 19.85 -7.62
CA GLY A 121 -1.77 18.82 -8.18
C GLY A 121 -2.19 17.41 -7.78
N GLU A 122 -2.49 17.17 -6.52
CA GLU A 122 -2.99 15.88 -6.01
C GLU A 122 -4.36 15.52 -6.63
N LYS A 123 -5.23 16.50 -6.84
CA LYS A 123 -6.52 16.30 -7.53
C LYS A 123 -6.30 15.85 -8.96
N GLU A 124 -5.44 16.53 -9.71
CA GLU A 124 -5.10 16.19 -11.10
C GLU A 124 -4.52 14.79 -11.22
N LEU A 125 -3.58 14.42 -10.35
CA LEU A 125 -2.96 13.08 -10.29
C LEU A 125 -3.98 11.96 -10.12
N ASN A 126 -5.03 12.21 -9.35
CA ASN A 126 -6.02 11.21 -8.97
C ASN A 126 -7.22 11.14 -9.94
N LEU A 127 -7.28 11.99 -10.97
CA LEU A 127 -8.27 11.85 -12.04
C LEU A 127 -8.15 10.49 -12.71
N ALA A 128 -9.28 9.88 -13.05
CA ALA A 128 -9.32 8.55 -13.66
C ALA A 128 -8.43 8.46 -14.92
N ALA A 129 -8.41 9.50 -15.73
CA ALA A 129 -7.61 9.58 -16.96
C ALA A 129 -6.09 9.62 -16.72
N ASN A 130 -5.64 10.13 -15.57
CA ASN A 130 -4.21 10.33 -15.27
C ASN A 130 -3.61 9.20 -14.41
N ARG A 131 -4.45 8.46 -13.69
CA ARG A 131 -4.05 7.51 -12.64
C ARG A 131 -3.04 6.46 -13.12
N GLU A 132 -3.33 5.77 -14.21
CA GLU A 132 -2.43 4.76 -14.77
C GLU A 132 -1.03 5.31 -15.03
N GLY A 133 -0.95 6.53 -15.56
CA GLY A 133 0.30 7.21 -15.87
C GLY A 133 1.09 7.68 -14.64
N THR A 134 0.54 7.60 -13.43
CA THR A 134 1.17 8.08 -12.19
C THR A 134 1.50 6.94 -11.22
N LEU A 135 1.04 5.71 -11.47
CA LEU A 135 1.33 4.54 -10.64
C LEU A 135 2.83 4.24 -10.60
N ILE A 136 3.34 3.88 -9.42
CA ILE A 136 4.73 3.46 -9.24
C ILE A 136 4.85 1.99 -9.64
N THR A 137 4.88 1.75 -10.94
CA THR A 137 5.01 0.43 -11.56
C THR A 137 6.08 0.44 -12.63
N SER A 138 6.49 -0.74 -13.09
CA SER A 138 7.44 -0.91 -14.19
C SER A 138 6.96 -0.29 -15.52
N LYS A 139 5.67 -0.02 -15.69
CA LYS A 139 5.13 0.73 -16.84
C LYS A 139 5.57 2.19 -16.87
N ASN A 140 5.84 2.79 -15.70
CA ASN A 140 6.17 4.21 -15.56
C ASN A 140 7.61 4.43 -15.09
N TYR A 141 8.27 3.39 -14.54
CA TYR A 141 9.59 3.50 -13.91
C TYR A 141 10.52 2.37 -14.29
N GLU A 142 11.79 2.69 -14.44
CA GLU A 142 12.87 1.75 -14.25
C GLU A 142 13.04 1.55 -12.73
N ILE A 143 12.69 0.36 -12.23
CA ILE A 143 12.76 -0.01 -10.81
C ILE A 143 13.98 -0.89 -10.62
N THR A 144 14.92 -0.46 -9.77
CA THR A 144 16.16 -1.20 -9.55
C THR A 144 16.32 -1.53 -8.07
N PRO A 145 16.12 -2.80 -7.66
CA PRO A 145 16.39 -3.26 -6.31
C PRO A 145 17.83 -3.04 -5.91
N GLN A 146 18.06 -2.64 -4.66
CA GLN A 146 19.38 -2.50 -4.06
C GLN A 146 19.70 -3.72 -3.19
N PRO A 147 20.96 -4.11 -3.04
CA PRO A 147 21.35 -5.22 -2.18
C PRO A 147 20.98 -4.96 -0.71
N GLY A 148 20.60 -6.04 -0.01
CA GLY A 148 20.31 -6.01 1.41
C GLY A 148 18.88 -5.55 1.75
N THR A 149 18.60 -5.52 3.05
CA THR A 149 17.35 -5.04 3.63
C THR A 149 17.66 -3.95 4.67
N ALA A 150 16.70 -3.08 4.93
CA ALA A 150 16.76 -2.04 5.94
C ALA A 150 15.47 -2.04 6.76
N GLU A 151 15.56 -1.69 8.03
CA GLU A 151 14.36 -1.45 8.83
C GLU A 151 13.88 -0.01 8.62
N VAL A 152 12.61 0.14 8.25
CA VAL A 152 11.94 1.43 8.08
C VAL A 152 10.57 1.35 8.72
N ASN A 153 10.28 2.28 9.63
CA ASN A 153 9.01 2.34 10.37
C ASN A 153 8.64 0.98 11.03
N GLY A 154 9.64 0.26 11.61
CA GLY A 154 9.46 -1.04 12.26
C GLY A 154 9.22 -2.21 11.29
N ARG A 155 9.46 -2.03 9.98
CA ARG A 155 9.27 -3.07 8.95
C ARG A 155 10.58 -3.35 8.23
N GLN A 156 10.87 -4.64 7.99
CA GLN A 156 11.99 -5.05 7.13
C GLN A 156 11.65 -4.73 5.67
N CYS A 157 12.48 -3.95 5.01
CA CYS A 157 12.20 -3.42 3.69
C CYS A 157 13.31 -3.75 2.70
N VAL A 158 12.92 -3.97 1.44
CA VAL A 158 13.81 -3.91 0.28
C VAL A 158 13.84 -2.48 -0.22
N LEU A 159 15.04 -1.94 -0.41
CA LEU A 159 15.23 -0.63 -1.03
C LEU A 159 15.26 -0.79 -2.55
N VAL A 160 14.49 0.04 -3.25
CA VAL A 160 14.57 0.16 -4.71
C VAL A 160 14.83 1.62 -5.12
N THR A 161 15.61 1.82 -6.18
CA THR A 161 15.69 3.12 -6.84
C THR A 161 14.65 3.21 -7.93
N LEU A 162 14.06 4.41 -8.06
CA LEU A 162 13.04 4.74 -9.03
C LEU A 162 13.60 5.77 -10.02
N LYS A 163 13.58 5.44 -11.31
CA LYS A 163 13.90 6.37 -12.38
C LYS A 163 12.72 6.42 -13.34
N PRO A 164 12.03 7.57 -13.46
CA PRO A 164 10.90 7.71 -14.37
C PRO A 164 11.30 7.43 -15.83
N LEU A 165 10.45 6.71 -16.56
CA LEU A 165 10.66 6.44 -18.00
C LEU A 165 10.37 7.67 -18.87
N ARG A 166 9.75 8.70 -18.30
CA ARG A 166 9.49 9.99 -18.95
C ARG A 166 9.57 11.14 -17.93
N LYS A 167 9.81 12.35 -18.41
CA LYS A 167 9.73 13.56 -17.58
C LYS A 167 8.27 13.92 -17.32
N SER A 168 7.93 14.17 -16.06
CA SER A 168 6.58 14.60 -15.65
C SER A 168 6.66 15.20 -14.24
N PRO A 169 5.89 16.26 -13.92
CA PRO A 169 5.80 16.80 -12.57
C PRO A 169 5.18 15.79 -11.58
N HIS A 170 4.53 14.75 -12.11
CA HIS A 170 3.81 13.72 -11.37
C HIS A 170 4.62 12.43 -11.13
N LEU A 171 5.81 12.33 -11.69
CA LEU A 171 6.71 11.19 -11.51
C LEU A 171 7.92 11.60 -10.69
N PHE A 172 8.39 10.70 -9.82
CA PHE A 172 9.49 10.93 -8.90
C PHE A 172 10.79 10.25 -9.37
N ASN A 173 11.90 10.95 -9.22
CA ASN A 173 13.23 10.36 -9.29
C ASN A 173 13.74 10.19 -7.85
N GLY A 174 13.97 8.96 -7.40
CA GLY A 174 14.33 8.77 -5.99
C GLY A 174 14.41 7.31 -5.55
N LYS A 175 13.97 7.08 -4.32
CA LYS A 175 14.05 5.79 -3.62
C LYS A 175 12.69 5.40 -3.07
N MET A 176 12.42 4.11 -3.05
CA MET A 176 11.23 3.53 -2.41
C MET A 176 11.66 2.34 -1.56
N TRP A 177 11.11 2.26 -0.37
CA TRP A 177 11.23 1.12 0.53
C TRP A 177 9.92 0.35 0.47
N VAL A 178 10.01 -0.92 0.13
CA VAL A 178 8.86 -1.84 0.10
C VAL A 178 9.05 -2.92 1.15
N ASP A 179 7.97 -3.31 1.79
CA ASP A 179 7.98 -4.40 2.77
C ASP A 179 8.54 -5.68 2.14
N SER A 180 9.44 -6.35 2.84
CA SER A 180 10.10 -7.56 2.34
C SER A 180 9.17 -8.77 2.23
N THR A 181 7.97 -8.72 2.81
CA THR A 181 7.02 -9.83 2.84
C THR A 181 6.00 -9.73 1.71
N ASP A 182 5.36 -8.56 1.55
CA ASP A 182 4.25 -8.37 0.62
C ASP A 182 4.48 -7.27 -0.44
N PHE A 183 5.67 -6.67 -0.45
CA PHE A 183 6.11 -5.65 -1.41
C PHE A 183 5.23 -4.39 -1.47
N THR A 184 4.39 -4.18 -0.46
CA THR A 184 3.67 -2.92 -0.29
C THR A 184 4.64 -1.79 0.08
N ILE A 185 4.35 -0.58 -0.41
CA ILE A 185 5.16 0.59 -0.11
C ILE A 185 5.14 0.90 1.40
N VAL A 186 6.31 1.24 1.95
CA VAL A 186 6.51 1.70 3.33
C VAL A 186 6.97 3.14 3.37
N ARG A 187 7.87 3.53 2.46
CA ARG A 187 8.38 4.90 2.34
C ARG A 187 8.74 5.22 0.90
N LEU A 188 8.47 6.44 0.49
CA LEU A 188 8.94 7.05 -0.76
C LEU A 188 9.75 8.29 -0.44
N GLN A 189 10.89 8.49 -1.10
CA GLN A 189 11.69 9.70 -1.00
C GLN A 189 12.28 10.07 -2.35
N GLY A 190 12.16 11.32 -2.75
CA GLY A 190 12.71 11.76 -4.03
C GLY A 190 12.31 13.18 -4.40
N THR A 191 12.55 13.50 -5.66
CA THR A 191 12.21 14.78 -6.27
C THR A 191 11.32 14.56 -7.49
N PRO A 192 10.40 15.47 -7.83
CA PRO A 192 9.67 15.41 -9.09
C PRO A 192 10.64 15.33 -10.27
N SER A 193 10.37 14.49 -11.26
CA SER A 193 11.24 14.32 -12.43
C SER A 193 11.24 15.52 -13.36
N GLN A 194 10.27 16.42 -13.17
CA GLN A 194 10.16 17.72 -13.79
C GLN A 194 9.61 18.71 -12.77
N SER A 195 10.20 19.90 -12.67
CA SER A 195 9.66 20.94 -11.79
C SER A 195 8.24 21.32 -12.22
N PRO A 196 7.26 21.37 -11.28
CA PRO A 196 5.89 21.73 -11.61
C PRO A 196 5.74 23.17 -12.08
N SER A 197 6.67 24.07 -11.73
CA SER A 197 6.72 25.43 -12.26
C SER A 197 8.16 25.96 -12.24
N VAL A 198 8.44 26.96 -13.09
CA VAL A 198 9.75 27.65 -13.11
C VAL A 198 10.02 28.45 -11.83
N PHE A 199 8.99 28.74 -11.05
CA PHE A 199 9.07 29.46 -9.76
C PHE A 199 9.10 28.54 -8.55
N ALA A 200 8.68 27.27 -8.71
CA ALA A 200 8.84 26.26 -7.68
C ALA A 200 10.25 25.71 -7.78
N GLY A 201 11.09 26.02 -6.79
CA GLY A 201 12.43 25.40 -6.68
C GLY A 201 12.35 23.89 -6.67
N GLN A 202 13.50 23.22 -6.67
CA GLN A 202 13.51 21.76 -6.51
C GLN A 202 12.94 21.41 -5.12
N ALA A 203 11.83 20.68 -5.11
CA ALA A 203 11.26 20.15 -3.89
C ALA A 203 11.75 18.73 -3.65
N THR A 204 12.22 18.45 -2.43
CA THR A 204 12.44 17.08 -1.96
C THR A 204 11.22 16.63 -1.19
N VAL A 205 10.68 15.47 -1.52
CA VAL A 205 9.49 14.92 -0.87
C VAL A 205 9.83 13.59 -0.23
N ALA A 206 9.38 13.39 1.01
CA ALA A 206 9.32 12.09 1.67
C ALA A 206 7.87 11.79 2.03
N ARG A 207 7.44 10.53 1.88
CA ARG A 207 6.09 10.07 2.25
C ARG A 207 6.16 8.71 2.89
N ASP A 208 5.59 8.58 4.07
CA ASP A 208 5.50 7.34 4.84
C ASP A 208 4.12 6.71 4.67
N TYR A 209 4.10 5.37 4.72
CA TYR A 209 2.89 4.59 4.55
C TYR A 209 2.77 3.53 5.65
N ALA A 210 1.55 3.30 6.11
CA ALA A 210 1.21 2.18 6.97
C ALA A 210 0.01 1.41 6.42
N LYS A 211 -0.19 0.20 6.93
CA LYS A 211 -1.38 -0.58 6.57
C LYS A 211 -2.59 -0.08 7.33
N VAL A 212 -3.61 0.32 6.58
CA VAL A 212 -4.95 0.63 7.07
C VAL A 212 -5.90 -0.31 6.35
N ASP A 213 -6.63 -1.13 7.09
CA ASP A 213 -7.53 -2.17 6.55
C ASP A 213 -6.85 -3.06 5.49
N GLY A 214 -5.55 -3.35 5.67
CA GLY A 214 -4.76 -4.19 4.77
C GLY A 214 -4.13 -3.47 3.57
N PHE A 215 -4.46 -2.20 3.31
CA PHE A 215 -3.90 -1.41 2.20
C PHE A 215 -2.83 -0.44 2.69
N ALA A 216 -1.75 -0.27 1.91
CA ALA A 216 -0.74 0.74 2.19
C ALA A 216 -1.31 2.14 1.93
N MET A 217 -1.57 2.90 3.00
CA MET A 217 -2.09 4.26 2.97
C MET A 217 -1.05 5.24 3.50
N ALA A 218 -1.01 6.46 2.97
CA ALA A 218 -0.11 7.51 3.46
C ALA A 218 -0.46 7.84 4.90
N THR A 219 0.55 8.02 5.77
CA THR A 219 0.38 8.43 7.16
C THR A 219 1.05 9.75 7.44
N HIS A 220 2.14 10.03 6.74
CA HIS A 220 2.89 11.27 6.86
C HIS A 220 3.52 11.64 5.52
N ALA A 221 3.60 12.92 5.20
CA ALA A 221 4.41 13.42 4.10
C ALA A 221 5.12 14.70 4.53
N GLU A 222 6.33 14.90 4.02
CA GLU A 222 7.12 16.10 4.23
C GLU A 222 7.74 16.53 2.90
N ALA A 223 7.59 17.82 2.58
CA ALA A 223 8.17 18.42 1.39
C ALA A 223 9.01 19.64 1.78
N HIS A 224 10.28 19.63 1.37
CA HIS A 224 11.19 20.77 1.54
C HIS A 224 11.39 21.43 0.18
N SER A 225 11.23 22.74 0.13
CA SER A 225 11.51 23.51 -1.08
C SER A 225 12.17 24.84 -0.73
N HIS A 226 12.95 25.35 -1.67
CA HIS A 226 13.51 26.69 -1.63
C HIS A 226 12.97 27.48 -2.82
N THR A 227 12.24 28.55 -2.54
CA THR A 227 11.68 29.42 -3.57
C THR A 227 12.22 30.83 -3.44
N PHE A 228 12.32 31.55 -4.57
CA PHE A 228 12.81 32.93 -4.56
C PHE A 228 11.91 33.87 -3.73
N LEU A 229 10.59 33.66 -3.75
CA LEU A 229 9.63 34.55 -3.09
C LEU A 229 9.45 34.25 -1.59
N PHE A 230 9.54 32.97 -1.19
CA PHE A 230 9.19 32.56 0.17
C PHE A 230 10.37 32.02 0.98
N GLY A 231 11.58 31.92 0.36
CA GLY A 231 12.76 31.31 1.00
C GLY A 231 12.59 29.79 1.18
N GLU A 232 13.13 29.26 2.26
CA GLU A 232 12.97 27.86 2.64
C GLU A 232 11.57 27.62 3.18
N THR A 233 10.90 26.61 2.68
CA THR A 233 9.59 26.16 3.14
C THR A 233 9.59 24.66 3.37
N THR A 234 8.94 24.26 4.47
CA THR A 234 8.67 22.85 4.80
C THR A 234 7.17 22.67 4.95
N LEU A 235 6.59 21.83 4.12
CA LEU A 235 5.20 21.41 4.24
C LEU A 235 5.15 20.03 4.85
N LYS A 236 4.45 19.88 5.97
CA LYS A 236 4.14 18.58 6.59
C LYS A 236 2.66 18.28 6.42
N ILE A 237 2.36 17.00 6.15
CA ILE A 237 0.99 16.54 6.00
C ILE A 237 0.84 15.26 6.82
N ASP A 238 -0.07 15.28 7.79
CA ASP A 238 -0.44 14.11 8.57
C ASP A 238 -1.82 13.60 8.15
N TYR A 239 -1.93 12.28 7.96
CA TYR A 239 -3.14 11.61 7.48
C TYR A 239 -3.74 10.76 8.60
N THR A 240 -4.98 11.04 8.97
CA THR A 240 -5.68 10.38 10.07
C THR A 240 -7.11 10.01 9.69
N ASN A 241 -7.76 9.17 10.51
CA ASN A 241 -9.19 8.87 10.40
C ASN A 241 -9.60 8.29 9.03
N TYR A 242 -8.78 7.41 8.45
CA TYR A 242 -9.14 6.70 7.23
C TYR A 242 -10.42 5.87 7.43
N LYS A 243 -11.30 5.94 6.42
CA LYS A 243 -12.39 4.99 6.20
C LYS A 243 -12.28 4.53 4.76
N ILE A 244 -12.06 3.24 4.56
CA ILE A 244 -11.79 2.67 3.23
C ILE A 244 -13.02 1.92 2.75
N ASP A 245 -13.46 2.25 1.53
CA ASP A 245 -14.48 1.52 0.81
C ASP A 245 -13.77 0.50 -0.09
N ARG A 246 -13.92 -0.78 0.23
CA ARG A 246 -13.36 -1.88 -0.57
C ARG A 246 -14.16 -2.09 -1.83
N ASP A 247 -13.49 -2.48 -2.90
CA ASP A 247 -14.17 -2.95 -4.09
C ASP A 247 -14.68 -4.38 -3.85
N PRO A 248 -16.00 -4.64 -3.90
CA PRO A 248 -16.54 -5.97 -3.67
C PRO A 248 -16.20 -6.97 -4.80
N THR A 249 -15.73 -6.49 -5.95
CA THR A 249 -15.37 -7.31 -7.10
C THR A 249 -13.88 -7.64 -7.17
N ALA A 250 -13.05 -7.01 -6.33
CA ALA A 250 -11.62 -7.32 -6.26
C ALA A 250 -11.43 -8.72 -5.66
N SER A 251 -10.92 -9.66 -6.46
CA SER A 251 -10.52 -10.99 -5.97
C SER A 251 -9.33 -10.86 -5.00
N HIS A 252 -9.45 -11.49 -3.86
CA HIS A 252 -8.41 -11.61 -2.83
C HIS A 252 -7.35 -12.63 -3.23
#